data_0cd2038e8748fdf4f76dfdaae3d5fbf6
#
_entry.id   0cd2038e8748fdf4f76dfdaae3d5fbf6
#
_cell.length_a   1.000
_cell.length_b   1.000
_cell.length_c   1.000
_cell.angle_alpha   90.00
_cell.angle_beta   90.00
_cell.angle_gamma   90.00
#
_symmetry.space_group_name_H-M   'P 1'
#
loop_
_entity.id
_entity.type
_entity.pdbx_description
1 polymer ?
#
loop_
_entity_poly.entity_id
_entity_poly.type
_entity_poly.pdbx_seq_one_letter_code
_entity_poly.pdbx_strand_id
1 'polypeptide(L)' 'MFKVKEVATGKIYTVFAVQKDKFACTEFLIYDEDWDWVWRSPLDYVPVEEENE' A
#
# COMPACT_ATOMS: atom_id res chain seq x y z
N MET A 1 1.29 -1.51 10.71
CA MET A 1 1.63 -0.67 9.53
C MET A 1 2.91 -1.18 8.89
N PHE A 2 2.96 -1.10 7.61
CA PHE A 2 4.16 -1.48 6.87
C PHE A 2 4.26 -0.61 5.62
N LYS A 3 5.39 -0.67 4.95
CA LYS A 3 5.63 0.18 3.78
C LYS A 3 5.67 -0.65 2.52
N VAL A 4 5.16 -0.04 1.45
CA VAL A 4 5.18 -0.64 0.12
C VAL A 4 5.69 0.39 -0.86
N LYS A 5 6.20 -0.10 -1.99
CA LYS A 5 6.67 0.76 -3.06
C LYS A 5 5.79 0.56 -4.27
N GLU A 6 5.31 1.65 -4.84
CA GLU A 6 4.52 1.59 -6.05
C GLU A 6 5.45 1.29 -7.23
N VAL A 7 5.12 0.24 -7.96
CA VAL A 7 5.99 -0.24 -9.03
C VAL A 7 6.10 0.79 -10.15
N ALA A 8 5.00 1.45 -10.47
CA ALA A 8 4.97 2.37 -11.60
C ALA A 8 5.80 3.63 -11.37
N THR A 9 5.83 4.13 -10.13
CA THR A 9 6.47 5.42 -9.85
C THR A 9 7.69 5.30 -8.96
N GLY A 10 7.84 4.19 -8.25
CA GLY A 10 8.92 4.03 -7.29
C GLY A 10 8.68 4.73 -5.95
N LYS A 11 7.51 5.32 -5.77
CA LYS A 11 7.20 6.02 -4.53
C LYS A 11 6.86 5.03 -3.43
N ILE A 12 7.19 5.43 -2.21
CA ILE A 12 6.97 4.57 -1.04
C ILE A 12 5.78 5.13 -0.27
N TYR A 13 4.88 4.24 0.09
CA TYR A 13 3.69 4.58 0.86
C TYR A 13 3.63 3.72 2.11
N THR A 14 3.00 4.27 3.15
CA THR A 14 2.72 3.49 4.35
C THR A 14 1.31 2.91 4.22
N VAL A 15 1.20 1.61 4.49
CA VAL A 15 -0.09 0.93 4.52
C VAL A 15 -0.61 1.00 5.95
N PHE A 16 -1.75 1.65 6.12
CA PHE A 16 -2.32 1.86 7.45
C PHE A 16 -3.31 0.78 7.84
N ALA A 17 -3.91 0.13 6.86
CA ALA A 17 -4.86 -0.94 7.12
C ALA A 17 -4.94 -1.85 5.91
N VAL A 18 -5.42 -3.06 6.14
CA VAL A 18 -5.60 -4.05 5.08
C VAL A 18 -6.99 -4.62 5.24
N GLN A 19 -7.68 -4.77 4.14
CA GLN A 19 -9.00 -5.40 4.15
C GLN A 19 -9.18 -6.23 2.90
N LYS A 20 -10.23 -7.04 2.91
CA LYS A 20 -10.65 -7.77 1.72
C LYS A 20 -11.99 -7.24 1.30
N ASP A 21 -12.17 -7.11 -0.01
CA ASP A 21 -13.46 -6.69 -0.53
C ASP A 21 -14.41 -7.90 -0.60
N LYS A 22 -15.58 -7.68 -1.19
CA LYS A 22 -16.59 -8.73 -1.27
C LYS A 22 -16.18 -9.90 -2.14
N PHE A 23 -15.16 -9.71 -2.95
CA PHE A 23 -14.61 -10.78 -3.78
C PHE A 23 -13.38 -11.43 -3.17
N ALA A 24 -13.11 -11.13 -1.91
CA ALA A 24 -11.95 -11.66 -1.18
C ALA A 24 -10.62 -11.15 -1.75
N CYS A 25 -10.63 -10.04 -2.46
CA CYS A 25 -9.41 -9.42 -2.94
C CYS A 25 -8.87 -8.48 -1.88
N THR A 26 -7.57 -8.58 -1.63
CA THR A 26 -6.93 -7.75 -0.62
C THR A 26 -6.78 -6.32 -1.13
N GLU A 27 -6.96 -5.37 -0.23
CA GLU A 27 -6.76 -3.95 -0.52
C GLU A 27 -5.96 -3.31 0.59
N PHE A 28 -5.09 -2.37 0.21
CA PHE A 28 -4.28 -1.60 1.16
C PHE A 28 -4.85 -0.20 1.28
N LEU A 29 -4.92 0.29 2.51
CA LEU A 29 -5.31 1.67 2.76
C LEU A 29 -4.05 2.52 2.84
N ILE A 30 -3.93 3.49 1.94
CA ILE A 30 -2.82 4.42 1.95
C ILE A 30 -3.36 5.85 1.95
N TYR A 31 -2.49 6.78 2.34
CA TYR A 31 -2.81 8.20 2.29
C TYR A 31 -2.12 8.76 1.05
N ASP A 32 -2.94 9.11 0.08
CA ASP A 32 -2.46 9.53 -1.22
C ASP A 32 -1.83 10.91 -1.15
N GLU A 33 -1.07 11.24 -2.18
CA GLU A 33 -0.45 12.56 -2.30
C GLU A 33 -1.47 13.68 -2.38
N ASP A 34 -2.68 13.36 -2.80
CA ASP A 34 -3.76 14.34 -2.88
C ASP A 34 -4.49 14.51 -1.56
N TRP A 35 -3.88 14.02 -0.47
CA TRP A 35 -4.40 14.18 0.89
C TRP A 35 -5.70 13.41 1.11
N ASP A 36 -5.85 12.28 0.40
CA ASP A 36 -7.02 11.43 0.55
C ASP A 36 -6.64 10.04 0.98
N TRP A 37 -7.54 9.42 1.73
CA TRP A 37 -7.41 8.02 2.08
C TRP A 37 -7.99 7.20 0.94
N VAL A 38 -7.18 6.29 0.39
CA VAL A 38 -7.64 5.48 -0.73
C VAL A 38 -7.28 4.03 -0.48
N TRP A 39 -8.12 3.15 -1.00
CA TRP A 39 -7.86 1.71 -1.01
C TRP A 39 -7.22 1.36 -2.35
N ARG A 40 -6.11 0.64 -2.29
CA ARG A 40 -5.36 0.30 -3.48
C ARG A 40 -5.13 -1.19 -3.56
N SER A 41 -5.05 -1.70 -4.79
CA SER A 41 -4.75 -3.10 -5.04
C SER A 41 -3.29 -3.40 -4.76
N PRO A 42 -2.99 -4.49 -4.04
CA PRO A 42 -1.59 -4.85 -3.79
C PRO A 42 -0.81 -5.19 -5.05
N LEU A 43 -1.49 -5.43 -6.17
CA LEU A 43 -0.80 -5.82 -7.40
C LEU A 43 0.10 -4.72 -7.94
N ASP A 44 -0.17 -3.47 -7.57
CA ASP A 44 0.62 -2.34 -8.03
C ASP A 44 1.76 -2.00 -7.10
N TYR A 45 1.98 -2.79 -6.05
CA TYR A 45 2.93 -2.48 -5.01
C TYR A 45 3.78 -3.68 -4.67
N VAL A 46 4.99 -3.41 -4.19
CA VAL A 46 5.85 -4.45 -3.66
C VAL A 46 6.25 -4.07 -2.24
N PRO A 47 6.51 -5.05 -1.38
CA PRO A 47 6.95 -4.76 -0.01
C PRO A 47 8.28 -4.04 -0.01
N VAL A 48 8.44 -3.15 0.95
CA VAL A 48 9.73 -2.51 1.20
C VAL A 48 10.33 -3.20 2.40
N GLU A 49 11.47 -3.83 2.19
CA GLU A 49 12.18 -4.43 3.29
C GLU A 49 13.01 -3.37 3.96
N GLU A 50 12.74 -3.16 5.23
CA GLU A 50 13.53 -2.24 6.00
C GLU A 50 14.63 -3.03 6.65
N GLU A 51 15.83 -2.55 6.49
CA GLU A 51 16.94 -3.19 7.15
C GLU A 51 16.99 -2.70 8.58
N ASN A 52 16.96 -3.65 9.47
CA ASN A 52 17.05 -3.35 10.89
C ASN A 52 18.50 -3.49 11.30
N GLU A 53 19.06 -2.40 11.69
CA GLU A 53 20.45 -2.38 12.08
C GLU A 53 20.64 -2.61 13.54
#